data_e1dd80a5ac5e738493cc1d6ccb94cf99
#
_entry.id   e1dd80a5ac5e738493cc1d6ccb94cf99
#
_cell.length_a   1.000
_cell.length_b   1.000
_cell.length_c   1.000
_cell.angle_alpha   90.00
_cell.angle_beta   90.00
_cell.angle_gamma   90.00
#
_symmetry.space_group_name_H-M   'P 1'
#
loop_
_entity.id
_entity.type
_entity.pdbx_description
1 polymer ?
#
loop_
_entity_poly.entity_id
_entity_poly.type
_entity_poly.pdbx_seq_one_letter_code
_entity_poly.pdbx_strand_id
1 'polypeptide(L)'
;MYIFNKKIRLQRTKIPLWAQLLLLITLVTALLISFILVRDYKKNKDYVMEQQISTSNRLLDLEMQNLEQYIRDLTSFCLLPLYDSQFTQSLNSRISFTPSQAKNIKELIQSGYFSRSDLEGYQIYFCNQNQTYGRIGSSQHVTLLQDSTLSQEEGTAISASGKYYNAIEPSLNRNCFFSFYQTLIRIQDRSQQAVVRIDVDTSYARSLNRKHLNHNEFICIFNRDTDLLYSGNTSVLPDAKTDSSKLLSALSDNESFLISLAGTDYLAVLCKSVPYGLTLLSLLPMDDLHQQLRSILRTNILTGVLLWFVVSVLIYILLRLSTRPLDRLSQQMVKAGDGNFSPVSGIGGSREISDLADSYNDMVRHIDRLIRQNYLSEINEKTSRLAALKLS
;
A
#
# COMPACT_ATOMS: atom_id res chain seq x y z
N MET A 1 -14.32 -21.94 63.21
CA MET A 1 -14.44 -21.50 61.82
C MET A 1 -14.36 -19.98 61.78
N TYR A 2 -13.11 -19.46 61.86
CA TYR A 2 -12.79 -18.04 61.87
C TYR A 2 -12.07 -17.74 60.55
N ILE A 3 -12.71 -16.98 59.68
CA ILE A 3 -12.08 -16.49 58.45
C ILE A 3 -12.13 -14.99 58.47
N PHE A 4 -10.97 -14.43 58.69
CA PHE A 4 -10.35 -13.21 58.15
C PHE A 4 -11.29 -12.21 57.50
N ASN A 5 -11.59 -11.15 58.24
CA ASN A 5 -12.04 -9.88 57.69
C ASN A 5 -10.92 -8.82 57.82
N LYS A 6 -9.88 -8.92 56.95
CA LYS A 6 -8.79 -7.96 56.88
C LYS A 6 -9.26 -6.78 56.04
N LYS A 7 -9.95 -5.84 56.64
CA LYS A 7 -10.21 -4.50 56.06
C LYS A 7 -8.85 -3.88 55.70
N ILE A 8 -8.47 -3.94 54.44
CA ILE A 8 -7.41 -3.11 53.88
C ILE A 8 -7.86 -1.66 54.03
N ARG A 9 -7.43 -1.00 55.12
CA ARG A 9 -7.46 0.47 55.19
C ARG A 9 -6.44 0.96 54.15
N LEU A 10 -6.94 1.31 52.96
CA LEU A 10 -6.23 2.21 52.06
C LEU A 10 -5.98 3.51 52.85
N GLN A 11 -4.80 3.65 53.44
CA GLN A 11 -4.28 4.93 53.87
C GLN A 11 -4.39 5.86 52.65
N ARG A 12 -5.34 6.78 52.65
CA ARG A 12 -5.42 7.91 51.73
C ARG A 12 -4.16 8.75 51.97
N THR A 13 -3.06 8.38 51.38
CA THR A 13 -1.92 9.29 51.20
C THR A 13 -2.47 10.49 50.45
N LYS A 14 -2.55 11.63 51.13
CA LYS A 14 -3.00 12.88 50.53
C LYS A 14 -1.98 13.24 49.47
N ILE A 15 -2.26 12.86 48.21
CA ILE A 15 -1.41 13.20 47.07
C ILE A 15 -1.41 14.74 47.00
N PRO A 16 -0.24 15.38 46.96
CA PRO A 16 -0.16 16.83 46.87
C PRO A 16 -0.88 17.35 45.61
N LEU A 17 -1.49 18.51 45.71
CA LEU A 17 -2.34 19.10 44.67
C LEU A 17 -1.63 19.20 43.32
N TRP A 18 -0.34 19.54 43.32
CA TRP A 18 0.46 19.59 42.11
C TRP A 18 0.59 18.24 41.40
N ALA A 19 0.69 17.14 42.16
CA ALA A 19 0.79 15.80 41.59
C ALA A 19 -0.54 15.33 41.01
N GLN A 20 -1.68 15.70 41.60
CA GLN A 20 -3.01 15.43 41.05
C GLN A 20 -3.22 16.19 39.73
N LEU A 21 -2.86 17.48 39.70
CA LEU A 21 -2.91 18.30 38.48
C LEU A 21 -1.98 17.75 37.37
N LEU A 22 -0.75 17.38 37.73
CA LEU A 22 0.19 16.77 36.79
C LEU A 22 -0.40 15.51 36.18
N LEU A 23 -0.92 14.59 36.99
CA LEU A 23 -1.49 13.34 36.52
C LEU A 23 -2.70 13.59 35.61
N LEU A 24 -3.58 14.53 35.94
CA LEU A 24 -4.73 14.86 35.11
C LEU A 24 -4.30 15.44 33.75
N ILE A 25 -3.39 16.39 33.74
CA ILE A 25 -2.94 17.05 32.50
C ILE A 25 -2.17 16.06 31.62
N THR A 26 -1.27 15.24 32.22
CA THR A 26 -0.52 14.21 31.44
C THR A 26 -1.44 13.14 30.89
N LEU A 27 -2.53 12.77 31.59
CA LEU A 27 -3.53 11.85 31.07
C LEU A 27 -4.28 12.46 29.88
N VAL A 28 -4.73 13.71 29.99
CA VAL A 28 -5.45 14.42 28.92
C VAL A 28 -4.55 14.57 27.68
N THR A 29 -3.28 14.96 27.87
CA THR A 29 -2.34 15.09 26.76
C THR A 29 -2.02 13.74 26.10
N ALA A 30 -1.91 12.66 26.87
CA ALA A 30 -1.74 11.30 26.34
C ALA A 30 -2.95 10.87 25.49
N LEU A 31 -4.17 11.14 25.94
CA LEU A 31 -5.40 10.85 25.19
C LEU A 31 -5.47 11.63 23.88
N LEU A 32 -5.12 12.92 23.90
CA LEU A 32 -5.10 13.76 22.70
C LEU A 32 -4.06 13.27 21.69
N ILE A 33 -2.85 12.96 22.13
CA ILE A 33 -1.79 12.42 21.26
C ILE A 33 -2.21 11.06 20.69
N SER A 34 -2.78 10.18 21.51
CA SER A 34 -3.29 8.89 21.06
C SER A 34 -4.37 9.04 19.99
N PHE A 35 -5.30 9.98 20.16
CA PHE A 35 -6.34 10.27 19.17
C PHE A 35 -5.75 10.76 17.84
N ILE A 36 -4.75 11.67 17.89
CA ILE A 36 -4.06 12.17 16.70
C ILE A 36 -3.34 11.01 15.98
N LEU A 37 -2.61 10.16 16.72
CA LEU A 37 -1.90 9.02 16.14
C LEU A 37 -2.84 8.02 15.43
N VAL A 38 -3.99 7.73 16.02
CA VAL A 38 -4.99 6.85 15.39
C VAL A 38 -5.57 7.46 14.12
N ARG A 39 -5.86 8.77 14.15
CA ARG A 39 -6.35 9.51 12.98
C ARG A 39 -5.30 9.53 11.86
N ASP A 40 -4.06 9.85 12.19
CA ASP A 40 -2.97 9.91 11.22
C ASP A 40 -2.66 8.52 10.63
N TYR A 41 -2.77 7.47 11.43
CA TYR A 41 -2.63 6.10 10.92
C TYR A 41 -3.69 5.77 9.87
N LYS A 42 -4.97 6.06 10.15
CA LYS A 42 -6.05 5.82 9.17
C LYS A 42 -5.79 6.59 7.88
N LYS A 43 -5.48 7.89 7.99
CA LYS A 43 -5.20 8.75 6.83
C LYS A 43 -4.01 8.26 6.01
N ASN A 44 -2.93 7.86 6.68
CA ASN A 44 -1.74 7.33 6.00
C ASN A 44 -2.01 5.98 5.33
N LYS A 45 -2.81 5.10 5.97
CA LYS A 45 -3.23 3.84 5.34
C LYS A 45 -3.99 4.08 4.05
N ASP A 46 -5.01 4.95 4.07
CA ASP A 46 -5.83 5.26 2.91
C ASP A 46 -4.96 5.91 1.80
N TYR A 47 -4.09 6.83 2.16
CA TYR A 47 -3.16 7.49 1.24
C TYR A 47 -2.19 6.52 0.57
N VAL A 48 -1.55 5.62 1.35
CA VAL A 48 -0.62 4.61 0.81
C VAL A 48 -1.35 3.66 -0.14
N MET A 49 -2.57 3.23 0.23
CA MET A 49 -3.40 2.37 -0.62
C MET A 49 -3.75 3.05 -1.95
N GLU A 50 -4.25 4.28 -1.90
CA GLU A 50 -4.61 5.06 -3.09
C GLU A 50 -3.39 5.34 -3.98
N GLN A 51 -2.27 5.70 -3.38
CA GLN A 51 -1.00 5.91 -4.10
C GLN A 51 -0.54 4.62 -4.79
N GLN A 52 -0.63 3.47 -4.11
CA GLN A 52 -0.25 2.19 -4.68
C GLN A 52 -1.14 1.80 -5.86
N ILE A 53 -2.47 1.94 -5.72
CA ILE A 53 -3.43 1.71 -6.81
C ILE A 53 -3.12 2.62 -8.00
N SER A 54 -2.92 3.91 -7.76
CA SER A 54 -2.59 4.87 -8.82
C SER A 54 -1.27 4.55 -9.53
N THR A 55 -0.27 4.10 -8.79
CA THR A 55 1.03 3.70 -9.35
C THR A 55 0.90 2.41 -10.17
N SER A 56 0.22 1.39 -9.64
CA SER A 56 -0.01 0.14 -10.36
C SER A 56 -0.85 0.36 -11.62
N ASN A 57 -1.89 1.22 -11.59
CA ASN A 57 -2.67 1.57 -12.77
C ASN A 57 -1.80 2.19 -13.87
N ARG A 58 -0.96 3.17 -13.54
CA ARG A 58 -0.05 3.80 -14.52
C ARG A 58 0.92 2.80 -15.13
N LEU A 59 1.46 1.90 -14.32
CA LEU A 59 2.39 0.86 -14.79
C LEU A 59 1.67 -0.13 -15.71
N LEU A 60 0.47 -0.59 -15.33
CA LEU A 60 -0.33 -1.48 -16.15
C LEU A 60 -0.74 -0.83 -17.48
N ASP A 61 -1.10 0.45 -17.48
CA ASP A 61 -1.43 1.19 -18.70
C ASP A 61 -0.24 1.26 -19.66
N LEU A 62 0.95 1.52 -19.13
CA LEU A 62 2.19 1.54 -19.93
C LEU A 62 2.51 0.15 -20.48
N GLU A 63 2.39 -0.89 -19.65
CA GLU A 63 2.66 -2.26 -20.10
C GLU A 63 1.60 -2.74 -21.10
N MET A 64 0.34 -2.34 -20.94
CA MET A 64 -0.71 -2.60 -21.93
C MET A 64 -0.39 -1.93 -23.26
N GLN A 65 0.02 -0.66 -23.27
CA GLN A 65 0.43 0.03 -24.48
C GLN A 65 1.61 -0.64 -25.18
N ASN A 66 2.61 -1.10 -24.40
CA ASN A 66 3.74 -1.85 -24.91
C ASN A 66 3.30 -3.17 -25.54
N LEU A 67 2.41 -3.91 -24.87
CA LEU A 67 1.87 -5.17 -25.37
C LEU A 67 1.02 -4.96 -26.63
N GLU A 68 0.18 -3.94 -26.67
CA GLU A 68 -0.57 -3.57 -27.87
C GLU A 68 0.33 -3.21 -29.04
N GLN A 69 1.41 -2.45 -28.77
CA GLN A 69 2.40 -2.13 -29.82
C GLN A 69 3.10 -3.41 -30.30
N TYR A 70 3.47 -4.29 -29.41
CA TYR A 70 4.05 -5.57 -29.76
C TYR A 70 3.13 -6.42 -30.63
N ILE A 71 1.83 -6.46 -30.34
CA ILE A 71 0.84 -7.18 -31.17
C ILE A 71 0.67 -6.50 -32.54
N ARG A 72 0.71 -5.18 -32.62
CA ARG A 72 0.72 -4.48 -33.92
C ARG A 72 1.94 -4.83 -34.77
N ASP A 73 3.11 -4.94 -34.12
CA ASP A 73 4.33 -5.35 -34.78
C ASP A 73 4.26 -6.80 -35.26
N LEU A 74 3.67 -7.71 -34.47
CA LEU A 74 3.42 -9.09 -34.90
C LEU A 74 2.44 -9.15 -36.09
N THR A 75 1.37 -8.34 -36.04
CA THR A 75 0.41 -8.22 -37.17
C THR A 75 1.13 -7.79 -38.43
N SER A 76 1.94 -6.74 -38.35
CA SER A 76 2.71 -6.23 -39.49
C SER A 76 3.69 -7.29 -40.01
N PHE A 77 4.33 -8.02 -39.09
CA PHE A 77 5.23 -9.11 -39.43
C PHE A 77 4.51 -10.25 -40.18
N CYS A 78 3.32 -10.65 -39.74
CA CYS A 78 2.51 -11.67 -40.43
C CYS A 78 2.10 -11.28 -41.84
N LEU A 79 2.04 -9.98 -42.12
CA LEU A 79 1.67 -9.45 -43.46
C LEU A 79 2.87 -9.32 -44.41
N LEU A 80 4.15 -9.37 -43.90
CA LEU A 80 5.32 -9.25 -44.71
C LEU A 80 5.36 -10.22 -45.92
N PRO A 81 4.96 -11.51 -45.79
CA PRO A 81 4.96 -12.42 -46.92
C PRO A 81 4.10 -11.96 -48.10
N LEU A 82 3.09 -11.15 -47.89
CA LEU A 82 2.23 -10.61 -48.95
C LEU A 82 2.94 -9.64 -49.90
N TYR A 83 4.09 -9.10 -49.52
CA TYR A 83 4.92 -8.28 -50.39
C TYR A 83 5.79 -9.09 -51.37
N ASP A 84 5.88 -10.41 -51.14
CA ASP A 84 6.55 -11.30 -52.07
C ASP A 84 5.58 -11.77 -53.18
N SER A 85 5.93 -11.51 -54.44
CA SER A 85 5.07 -11.82 -55.57
C SER A 85 4.89 -13.33 -55.81
N GLN A 86 5.93 -14.13 -55.52
CA GLN A 86 5.88 -15.57 -55.64
C GLN A 86 5.03 -16.21 -54.55
N PHE A 87 5.13 -15.68 -53.33
CA PHE A 87 4.27 -16.10 -52.25
C PHE A 87 2.79 -15.78 -52.56
N THR A 88 2.52 -14.55 -53.02
CA THR A 88 1.17 -14.11 -53.36
C THR A 88 0.56 -14.95 -54.51
N GLN A 89 1.38 -15.32 -55.52
CA GLN A 89 0.97 -16.25 -56.58
C GLN A 89 0.65 -17.65 -56.03
N SER A 90 1.49 -18.15 -55.13
CA SER A 90 1.26 -19.42 -54.44
C SER A 90 0.00 -19.41 -53.58
N LEU A 91 -0.22 -18.33 -52.86
CA LEU A 91 -1.39 -18.11 -52.01
C LEU A 91 -2.71 -18.21 -52.82
N ASN A 92 -2.71 -17.68 -54.05
CA ASN A 92 -3.86 -17.72 -54.96
C ASN A 92 -4.04 -19.01 -55.73
N SER A 93 -3.06 -19.92 -55.69
CA SER A 93 -3.16 -21.23 -56.34
C SER A 93 -4.22 -22.09 -55.70
N ARG A 94 -4.97 -22.83 -56.53
CA ARG A 94 -5.96 -23.85 -56.07
C ARG A 94 -5.43 -25.26 -56.19
N ILE A 95 -4.16 -25.41 -56.69
CA ILE A 95 -3.53 -26.69 -56.97
C ILE A 95 -2.38 -26.88 -55.93
N SER A 96 -2.03 -28.11 -55.65
CA SER A 96 -0.87 -28.43 -54.80
C SER A 96 0.36 -27.70 -55.29
N PHE A 97 1.22 -27.27 -54.37
CA PHE A 97 2.42 -26.49 -54.66
C PHE A 97 3.41 -27.26 -55.51
N THR A 98 3.97 -26.62 -56.52
CA THR A 98 5.12 -27.14 -57.23
C THR A 98 6.35 -27.16 -56.28
N PRO A 99 7.37 -28.03 -56.57
CA PRO A 99 8.56 -28.07 -55.75
C PRO A 99 9.26 -26.72 -55.60
N SER A 100 9.20 -25.87 -56.64
CA SER A 100 9.78 -24.51 -56.59
C SER A 100 8.98 -23.61 -55.64
N GLN A 101 7.65 -23.62 -55.69
CA GLN A 101 6.80 -22.86 -54.78
C GLN A 101 6.96 -23.31 -53.33
N ALA A 102 7.00 -24.64 -53.09
CA ALA A 102 7.27 -25.17 -51.74
C ALA A 102 8.64 -24.76 -51.19
N LYS A 103 9.66 -24.70 -52.04
CA LYS A 103 10.98 -24.22 -51.67
C LYS A 103 10.92 -22.75 -51.25
N ASN A 104 10.31 -21.88 -52.06
CA ASN A 104 10.16 -20.46 -51.77
C ASN A 104 9.41 -20.21 -50.45
N ILE A 105 8.32 -20.91 -50.20
CA ILE A 105 7.55 -20.83 -48.97
C ILE A 105 8.44 -21.18 -47.76
N LYS A 106 9.23 -22.26 -47.87
CA LYS A 106 10.13 -22.68 -46.80
C LYS A 106 11.23 -21.63 -46.53
N GLU A 107 11.83 -21.06 -47.56
CA GLU A 107 12.88 -20.03 -47.46
C GLU A 107 12.31 -18.76 -46.80
N LEU A 108 11.10 -18.36 -47.17
CA LEU A 108 10.41 -17.20 -46.62
C LEU A 108 10.10 -17.38 -45.14
N ILE A 109 9.51 -18.52 -44.74
CA ILE A 109 9.24 -18.85 -43.34
C ILE A 109 10.55 -18.90 -42.54
N GLN A 110 11.59 -19.51 -43.09
CA GLN A 110 12.90 -19.63 -42.43
C GLN A 110 13.54 -18.25 -42.20
N SER A 111 13.57 -17.40 -43.22
CA SER A 111 14.10 -16.05 -43.11
C SER A 111 13.29 -15.19 -42.11
N GLY A 112 11.95 -15.29 -42.16
CA GLY A 112 11.06 -14.64 -41.21
C GLY A 112 11.34 -15.09 -39.78
N TYR A 113 11.41 -16.38 -39.53
CA TYR A 113 11.71 -16.91 -38.20
C TYR A 113 13.04 -16.39 -37.65
N PHE A 114 14.11 -16.40 -38.45
CA PHE A 114 15.41 -15.92 -38.00
C PHE A 114 15.53 -14.40 -37.89
N SER A 115 14.60 -13.64 -38.47
CA SER A 115 14.60 -12.19 -38.35
C SER A 115 14.17 -11.72 -36.95
N ARG A 116 13.56 -12.60 -36.13
CA ARG A 116 13.08 -12.31 -34.80
C ARG A 116 13.54 -13.37 -33.80
N SER A 117 14.10 -12.90 -32.69
CA SER A 117 14.60 -13.77 -31.61
C SER A 117 13.56 -14.16 -30.58
N ASP A 118 12.38 -13.54 -30.64
CA ASP A 118 11.25 -13.72 -29.71
C ASP A 118 10.22 -14.76 -30.21
N LEU A 119 10.51 -15.45 -31.31
CA LEU A 119 9.64 -16.48 -31.87
C LEU A 119 10.12 -17.89 -31.51
N GLU A 120 9.24 -18.71 -30.98
CA GLU A 120 9.44 -20.15 -30.76
C GLU A 120 8.87 -20.97 -31.92
N GLY A 121 7.85 -20.44 -32.62
CA GLY A 121 7.28 -21.09 -33.81
C GLY A 121 6.78 -20.09 -34.84
N TYR A 122 6.87 -20.51 -36.11
CA TYR A 122 6.29 -19.77 -37.23
C TYR A 122 5.71 -20.76 -38.25
N GLN A 123 4.39 -20.68 -38.44
CA GLN A 123 3.65 -21.62 -39.29
C GLN A 123 2.67 -20.86 -40.17
N ILE A 124 2.48 -21.38 -41.40
CA ILE A 124 1.47 -20.86 -42.35
C ILE A 124 0.63 -22.04 -42.84
N TYR A 125 -0.65 -21.99 -42.52
CA TYR A 125 -1.64 -22.92 -43.07
C TYR A 125 -2.29 -22.33 -44.32
N PHE A 126 -2.20 -23.04 -45.43
CA PHE A 126 -2.78 -22.64 -46.70
C PHE A 126 -4.17 -23.30 -46.87
N CYS A 127 -5.21 -22.50 -46.85
CA CYS A 127 -6.59 -22.97 -46.83
C CYS A 127 -6.97 -23.74 -48.12
N ASN A 128 -6.51 -23.25 -49.28
CA ASN A 128 -6.85 -23.85 -50.59
C ASN A 128 -6.19 -25.19 -50.83
N GLN A 129 -4.96 -25.40 -50.31
CA GLN A 129 -4.16 -26.59 -50.47
C GLN A 129 -4.29 -27.57 -49.32
N ASN A 130 -4.91 -27.13 -48.20
CA ASN A 130 -4.97 -27.88 -46.94
C ASN A 130 -3.55 -28.37 -46.52
N GLN A 131 -2.60 -27.48 -46.54
CA GLN A 131 -1.19 -27.77 -46.22
C GLN A 131 -0.63 -26.74 -45.24
N THR A 132 0.14 -27.21 -44.27
CA THR A 132 0.84 -26.35 -43.32
C THR A 132 2.35 -26.45 -43.51
N TYR A 133 2.98 -25.34 -43.72
CA TYR A 133 4.43 -25.22 -43.70
C TYR A 133 4.85 -24.43 -42.43
N GLY A 134 5.87 -24.92 -41.75
CA GLY A 134 6.28 -24.19 -40.57
C GLY A 134 7.53 -24.76 -39.92
N ARG A 135 7.95 -24.00 -38.92
CA ARG A 135 8.99 -24.34 -37.97
C ARG A 135 8.44 -24.25 -36.56
N ILE A 136 8.70 -25.28 -35.76
CA ILE A 136 8.24 -25.38 -34.38
C ILE A 136 9.44 -25.70 -33.48
N GLY A 137 9.61 -24.91 -32.43
CA GLY A 137 10.64 -25.16 -31.39
C GLY A 137 12.04 -25.28 -31.93
N SER A 138 12.80 -26.25 -31.43
CA SER A 138 14.19 -26.51 -31.77
C SER A 138 14.44 -27.11 -33.16
N SER A 139 13.41 -27.27 -34.00
CA SER A 139 13.55 -27.76 -35.37
C SER A 139 14.50 -26.87 -36.17
N GLN A 140 15.52 -27.45 -36.80
CA GLN A 140 16.49 -26.68 -37.59
C GLN A 140 15.98 -26.26 -38.97
N HIS A 141 14.93 -26.92 -39.47
CA HIS A 141 14.41 -26.71 -40.80
C HIS A 141 12.91 -26.52 -40.84
N VAL A 142 12.46 -25.70 -41.79
CA VAL A 142 11.03 -25.58 -42.11
C VAL A 142 10.58 -26.86 -42.85
N THR A 143 9.56 -27.50 -42.32
CA THR A 143 9.00 -28.74 -42.87
C THR A 143 7.54 -28.58 -43.27
N LEU A 144 7.03 -29.48 -44.11
CA LEU A 144 5.61 -29.73 -44.29
C LEU A 144 5.15 -30.47 -43.04
N LEU A 145 4.24 -29.90 -42.30
CA LEU A 145 3.70 -30.48 -41.06
C LEU A 145 2.49 -31.34 -41.45
N GLN A 146 2.61 -32.68 -41.34
CA GLN A 146 1.50 -33.61 -41.62
C GLN A 146 0.47 -33.66 -40.49
N ASP A 147 0.96 -33.52 -39.22
CA ASP A 147 0.12 -33.41 -38.04
C ASP A 147 0.35 -32.01 -37.40
N SER A 148 -0.08 -30.97 -38.11
CA SER A 148 0.05 -29.64 -37.56
C SER A 148 -0.98 -29.42 -36.48
N THR A 149 -0.54 -28.73 -35.39
CA THR A 149 -1.46 -28.17 -34.39
C THR A 149 -2.39 -27.09 -34.97
N LEU A 150 -2.19 -26.69 -36.24
CA LEU A 150 -3.12 -26.00 -37.10
C LEU A 150 -3.90 -27.03 -37.88
N SER A 151 -4.84 -27.72 -37.22
CA SER A 151 -5.76 -28.62 -37.90
C SER A 151 -6.72 -27.80 -38.76
N GLN A 152 -7.29 -28.44 -39.79
CA GLN A 152 -8.35 -27.87 -40.61
C GLN A 152 -9.50 -27.35 -39.73
N GLU A 153 -9.73 -27.96 -38.56
CA GLU A 153 -10.75 -27.57 -37.60
C GLU A 153 -10.42 -26.26 -36.89
N GLU A 154 -9.13 -26.01 -36.47
CA GLU A 154 -8.71 -24.74 -35.88
C GLU A 154 -8.71 -23.61 -36.91
N GLY A 155 -8.22 -23.84 -38.11
CA GLY A 155 -8.26 -22.88 -39.21
C GLY A 155 -9.68 -22.49 -39.60
N THR A 156 -10.60 -23.46 -39.66
CA THR A 156 -12.03 -23.23 -39.94
C THR A 156 -12.78 -22.63 -38.75
N ALA A 157 -12.44 -22.98 -37.51
CA ALA A 157 -13.03 -22.38 -36.31
C ALA A 157 -12.66 -20.90 -36.17
N ILE A 158 -11.39 -20.55 -36.45
CA ILE A 158 -10.93 -19.14 -36.47
C ILE A 158 -11.66 -18.39 -37.61
N SER A 159 -11.87 -19.01 -38.75
CA SER A 159 -12.62 -18.47 -39.88
C SER A 159 -14.12 -18.35 -39.59
N ALA A 160 -14.73 -19.37 -39.03
CA ALA A 160 -16.17 -19.44 -38.76
C ALA A 160 -16.62 -18.48 -37.63
N SER A 161 -15.71 -18.10 -36.71
CA SER A 161 -16.02 -17.12 -35.65
C SER A 161 -16.21 -15.70 -36.18
N GLY A 162 -16.04 -15.44 -37.50
CA GLY A 162 -16.11 -14.10 -38.09
C GLY A 162 -15.02 -13.15 -37.64
N LYS A 163 -14.08 -13.61 -36.85
CA LYS A 163 -12.92 -12.87 -36.40
C LYS A 163 -11.88 -12.84 -37.51
N TYR A 164 -12.05 -11.95 -38.47
CA TYR A 164 -11.10 -11.72 -39.60
C TYR A 164 -9.77 -11.18 -39.18
N TYR A 165 -9.51 -11.02 -37.86
CA TYR A 165 -8.40 -10.30 -37.29
C TYR A 165 -7.65 -11.19 -36.30
N ASN A 166 -6.80 -10.63 -35.54
CA ASN A 166 -5.86 -11.25 -34.64
C ASN A 166 -6.54 -12.06 -33.53
N ALA A 167 -6.31 -13.33 -33.46
CA ALA A 167 -6.65 -14.15 -32.30
C ALA A 167 -5.40 -14.39 -31.44
N ILE A 168 -5.55 -14.32 -30.13
CA ILE A 168 -4.50 -14.58 -29.14
C ILE A 168 -4.99 -15.70 -28.24
N GLU A 169 -4.35 -16.84 -28.34
CA GLU A 169 -4.74 -18.06 -27.64
C GLU A 169 -3.62 -18.59 -26.75
N PRO A 170 -3.95 -19.30 -25.66
CA PRO A 170 -2.94 -19.99 -24.88
C PRO A 170 -2.15 -20.95 -25.74
N SER A 171 -0.82 -20.91 -25.64
CA SER A 171 -0.01 -21.89 -26.38
C SER A 171 -0.06 -23.25 -25.70
N LEU A 172 -0.13 -24.30 -26.51
CA LEU A 172 0.03 -25.69 -26.05
C LEU A 172 1.47 -25.99 -25.60
N ASN A 173 2.43 -25.19 -26.06
CA ASN A 173 3.83 -25.32 -25.67
C ASN A 173 4.11 -24.48 -24.40
N ARG A 174 4.56 -25.12 -23.32
CA ARG A 174 4.88 -24.48 -22.03
C ARG A 174 5.99 -23.41 -22.11
N ASN A 175 6.80 -23.42 -23.17
CA ASN A 175 7.84 -22.42 -23.39
C ASN A 175 7.33 -21.16 -24.09
N CYS A 176 6.09 -21.16 -24.56
CA CYS A 176 5.49 -20.05 -25.26
C CYS A 176 4.61 -19.22 -24.32
N PHE A 177 4.61 -17.91 -24.58
CA PHE A 177 3.74 -16.96 -23.90
C PHE A 177 2.31 -17.09 -24.42
N PHE A 178 2.12 -16.99 -25.73
CA PHE A 178 0.85 -17.19 -26.42
C PHE A 178 1.09 -17.58 -27.87
N SER A 179 0.05 -18.12 -28.52
CA SER A 179 -0.03 -18.31 -29.96
C SER A 179 -0.83 -17.18 -30.58
N PHE A 180 -0.22 -16.48 -31.53
CA PHE A 180 -0.83 -15.38 -32.28
C PHE A 180 -1.26 -15.86 -33.65
N TYR A 181 -2.51 -15.65 -34.00
CA TYR A 181 -3.09 -16.06 -35.29
C TYR A 181 -3.46 -14.82 -36.09
N GLN A 182 -3.01 -14.77 -37.35
CA GLN A 182 -3.37 -13.75 -38.32
C GLN A 182 -3.92 -14.38 -39.60
N THR A 183 -5.15 -14.03 -39.93
CA THR A 183 -5.76 -14.49 -41.20
C THR A 183 -5.30 -13.63 -42.37
N LEU A 184 -4.81 -14.26 -43.42
CA LEU A 184 -4.52 -13.62 -44.70
C LEU A 184 -5.74 -13.76 -45.61
N ILE A 185 -6.32 -12.64 -46.04
CA ILE A 185 -7.53 -12.58 -46.87
C ILE A 185 -7.21 -12.00 -48.22
N ARG A 186 -7.93 -12.45 -49.24
CA ARG A 186 -7.92 -11.83 -50.56
C ARG A 186 -8.76 -10.55 -50.55
N ILE A 187 -8.21 -9.46 -51.06
CA ILE A 187 -8.84 -8.14 -50.99
C ILE A 187 -10.13 -8.11 -51.87
N GLN A 188 -10.13 -8.82 -52.96
CA GLN A 188 -11.20 -8.78 -53.95
C GLN A 188 -12.53 -9.38 -53.48
N ASP A 189 -12.47 -10.54 -52.86
CA ASP A 189 -13.64 -11.34 -52.45
C ASP A 189 -13.71 -11.61 -50.95
N ARG A 190 -12.74 -11.10 -50.20
CA ARG A 190 -12.53 -11.29 -48.74
C ARG A 190 -12.44 -12.77 -48.35
N SER A 191 -12.14 -13.66 -49.31
CA SER A 191 -11.93 -15.07 -49.01
C SER A 191 -10.65 -15.27 -48.20
N GLN A 192 -10.72 -16.16 -47.21
CA GLN A 192 -9.55 -16.58 -46.45
C GLN A 192 -8.63 -17.40 -47.34
N GLN A 193 -7.36 -17.04 -47.38
CA GLN A 193 -6.39 -17.72 -48.22
C GLN A 193 -5.40 -18.53 -47.38
N ALA A 194 -4.97 -17.98 -46.24
CA ALA A 194 -4.09 -18.64 -45.31
C ALA A 194 -4.26 -18.14 -43.88
N VAL A 195 -3.78 -18.88 -42.92
CA VAL A 195 -3.66 -18.49 -41.53
C VAL A 195 -2.19 -18.58 -41.14
N VAL A 196 -1.66 -17.48 -40.65
CA VAL A 196 -0.31 -17.41 -40.04
C VAL A 196 -0.46 -17.65 -38.55
N ARG A 197 0.28 -18.59 -38.01
CA ARG A 197 0.42 -18.80 -36.57
C ARG A 197 1.86 -18.48 -36.16
N ILE A 198 1.98 -17.68 -35.09
CA ILE A 198 3.25 -17.36 -34.45
C ILE A 198 3.15 -17.77 -32.99
N ASP A 199 4.10 -18.59 -32.55
CA ASP A 199 4.26 -18.92 -31.14
C ASP A 199 5.33 -17.99 -30.56
N VAL A 200 4.95 -17.15 -29.58
CA VAL A 200 5.81 -16.14 -28.96
C VAL A 200 6.49 -16.75 -27.74
N ASP A 201 7.79 -16.52 -27.59
CA ASP A 201 8.59 -17.00 -26.45
C ASP A 201 8.20 -16.30 -25.13
N THR A 202 8.29 -17.03 -24.03
CA THR A 202 8.01 -16.49 -22.68
C THR A 202 8.98 -15.41 -22.21
N SER A 203 10.12 -15.22 -22.90
CA SER A 203 11.11 -14.19 -22.54
C SER A 203 10.53 -12.79 -22.58
N TYR A 204 9.62 -12.50 -23.53
CA TYR A 204 8.92 -11.22 -23.59
C TYR A 204 8.07 -10.98 -22.32
N ALA A 205 7.22 -11.94 -21.96
CA ALA A 205 6.39 -11.83 -20.76
C ALA A 205 7.22 -11.73 -19.47
N ARG A 206 8.32 -12.47 -19.39
CA ARG A 206 9.27 -12.34 -18.26
C ARG A 206 9.92 -10.96 -18.21
N SER A 207 10.14 -10.31 -19.33
CA SER A 207 10.68 -8.95 -19.37
C SER A 207 9.69 -7.92 -18.81
N LEU A 208 8.39 -8.09 -19.06
CA LEU A 208 7.31 -7.27 -18.46
C LEU A 208 7.34 -7.39 -16.94
N ASN A 209 7.44 -8.61 -16.42
CA ASN A 209 7.43 -8.87 -14.99
C ASN A 209 8.68 -8.34 -14.24
N ARG A 210 9.84 -8.23 -14.92
CA ARG A 210 11.12 -7.83 -14.30
C ARG A 210 11.34 -6.32 -14.21
N LYS A 211 10.80 -5.54 -15.14
CA LYS A 211 11.21 -4.14 -15.32
C LYS A 211 10.54 -3.15 -14.37
N HIS A 212 9.36 -3.46 -13.87
CA HIS A 212 8.48 -2.45 -13.31
C HIS A 212 7.82 -2.82 -11.98
N LEU A 213 8.07 -4.00 -11.45
CA LEU A 213 7.36 -4.50 -10.28
C LEU A 213 8.23 -4.42 -9.02
N ASN A 214 7.60 -4.04 -7.91
CA ASN A 214 8.17 -4.22 -6.58
C ASN A 214 8.47 -5.70 -6.34
N HIS A 215 9.40 -6.02 -5.45
CA HIS A 215 10.01 -7.35 -5.29
C HIS A 215 9.03 -8.55 -5.25
N ASN A 216 7.77 -8.36 -4.86
CA ASN A 216 6.78 -9.42 -4.70
C ASN A 216 5.50 -9.21 -5.53
N GLU A 217 5.40 -8.10 -6.27
CA GLU A 217 4.31 -7.85 -7.20
C GLU A 217 4.53 -8.68 -8.47
N PHE A 218 3.47 -9.25 -9.03
CA PHE A 218 3.54 -9.99 -10.29
C PHE A 218 2.33 -9.73 -11.17
N ILE A 219 2.53 -9.89 -12.49
CA ILE A 219 1.49 -9.67 -13.48
C ILE A 219 0.97 -11.01 -13.99
N CYS A 220 -0.35 -11.08 -14.18
CA CYS A 220 -1.03 -12.12 -14.94
C CYS A 220 -1.66 -11.51 -16.20
N ILE A 221 -1.66 -12.25 -17.29
CA ILE A 221 -2.20 -11.81 -18.58
C ILE A 221 -3.22 -12.82 -19.04
N PHE A 222 -4.43 -12.34 -19.37
CA PHE A 222 -5.54 -13.15 -19.83
C PHE A 222 -5.98 -12.72 -21.23
N ASN A 223 -6.52 -13.67 -22.00
CA ASN A 223 -7.17 -13.40 -23.29
C ASN A 223 -8.63 -12.96 -23.11
N ARG A 224 -9.35 -12.74 -24.24
CA ARG A 224 -10.76 -12.38 -24.26
C ARG A 224 -11.67 -13.43 -23.61
N ASP A 225 -11.34 -14.69 -23.76
CA ASP A 225 -12.11 -15.84 -23.26
C ASP A 225 -11.74 -16.19 -21.82
N THR A 226 -10.96 -15.29 -21.18
CA THR A 226 -10.54 -15.41 -19.77
C THR A 226 -9.50 -16.51 -19.49
N ASP A 227 -8.88 -17.04 -20.54
CA ASP A 227 -7.80 -17.99 -20.37
C ASP A 227 -6.51 -17.29 -19.96
N LEU A 228 -5.76 -17.91 -19.05
CA LEU A 228 -4.46 -17.40 -18.61
C LEU A 228 -3.41 -17.64 -19.70
N LEU A 229 -2.86 -16.54 -20.22
CA LEU A 229 -1.74 -16.57 -21.14
C LEU A 229 -0.38 -16.63 -20.41
N TYR A 230 -0.29 -15.89 -19.29
CA TYR A 230 0.95 -15.79 -18.53
C TYR A 230 0.68 -15.51 -17.04
N SER A 231 1.44 -16.16 -16.17
CA SER A 231 1.51 -15.87 -14.75
C SER A 231 2.96 -15.57 -14.35
N GLY A 232 3.16 -14.41 -13.73
CA GLY A 232 4.47 -14.03 -13.19
C GLY A 232 4.88 -14.83 -11.97
N ASN A 233 3.92 -15.50 -11.30
CA ASN A 233 4.16 -16.40 -10.17
C ASN A 233 3.28 -17.66 -10.28
N THR A 234 3.87 -18.71 -10.86
CA THR A 234 3.19 -20.00 -11.06
C THR A 234 2.89 -20.76 -9.77
N SER A 235 3.52 -20.37 -8.64
CA SER A 235 3.21 -20.99 -7.33
C SER A 235 1.88 -20.49 -6.76
N VAL A 236 1.44 -19.29 -7.13
CA VAL A 236 0.20 -18.68 -6.67
C VAL A 236 -0.97 -18.99 -7.63
N LEU A 237 -0.68 -18.99 -8.93
CA LEU A 237 -1.65 -19.33 -9.99
C LEU A 237 -1.06 -20.42 -10.91
N PRO A 238 -1.10 -21.69 -10.48
CA PRO A 238 -0.45 -22.76 -11.23
C PRO A 238 -1.23 -23.22 -12.47
N ASP A 239 -2.57 -23.23 -12.42
CA ASP A 239 -3.43 -23.66 -13.55
C ASP A 239 -4.79 -22.96 -13.45
N ALA A 240 -5.02 -22.05 -14.35
CA ALA A 240 -6.01 -21.00 -14.26
C ALA A 240 -7.47 -21.41 -14.55
N LYS A 241 -7.77 -22.64 -14.86
CA LYS A 241 -9.14 -23.01 -15.25
C LYS A 241 -10.16 -22.99 -14.10
N THR A 242 -9.74 -23.19 -12.87
CA THR A 242 -10.69 -23.33 -11.74
C THR A 242 -10.87 -22.03 -10.95
N ASP A 243 -9.83 -21.21 -10.82
CA ASP A 243 -9.88 -19.98 -10.00
C ASP A 243 -10.02 -18.70 -10.84
N SER A 244 -9.69 -18.76 -12.14
CA SER A 244 -9.80 -17.60 -13.04
C SER A 244 -11.24 -17.10 -13.22
N SER A 245 -12.23 -17.99 -13.20
CA SER A 245 -13.64 -17.58 -13.33
C SER A 245 -14.13 -16.80 -12.11
N LYS A 246 -13.68 -17.16 -10.90
CA LYS A 246 -13.97 -16.41 -9.66
C LYS A 246 -13.20 -15.10 -9.61
N LEU A 247 -11.93 -15.13 -10.02
CA LEU A 247 -11.09 -13.95 -10.19
C LEU A 247 -11.76 -12.96 -11.14
N LEU A 248 -12.22 -13.42 -12.27
CA LEU A 248 -12.74 -12.58 -13.34
C LEU A 248 -14.20 -12.18 -13.13
N SER A 249 -15.00 -12.96 -12.41
CA SER A 249 -16.34 -12.53 -11.99
C SER A 249 -16.29 -11.40 -10.94
N ALA A 250 -15.28 -11.38 -10.08
CA ALA A 250 -14.99 -10.25 -9.19
C ALA A 250 -14.42 -9.02 -9.93
N LEU A 251 -13.87 -9.23 -11.14
CA LEU A 251 -13.24 -8.23 -12.01
C LEU A 251 -14.23 -7.44 -12.88
N SER A 252 -15.50 -7.81 -12.94
CA SER A 252 -16.44 -7.19 -13.90
C SER A 252 -16.77 -5.74 -13.57
N ASP A 253 -16.66 -5.32 -12.29
CA ASP A 253 -17.19 -4.03 -11.83
C ASP A 253 -16.18 -3.07 -11.18
N ASN A 254 -14.97 -3.50 -10.84
CA ASN A 254 -14.00 -2.65 -10.11
C ASN A 254 -12.61 -2.67 -10.76
N GLU A 255 -11.99 -1.50 -10.88
CA GLU A 255 -10.61 -1.33 -11.36
C GLU A 255 -9.57 -1.87 -10.36
N SER A 256 -9.94 -1.99 -9.08
CA SER A 256 -9.09 -2.54 -8.01
C SER A 256 -9.92 -3.23 -6.94
N PHE A 257 -9.43 -4.35 -6.39
CA PHE A 257 -10.12 -5.12 -5.34
C PHE A 257 -9.12 -5.95 -4.52
N LEU A 258 -9.59 -6.40 -3.34
CA LEU A 258 -8.81 -7.32 -2.50
C LEU A 258 -9.22 -8.76 -2.78
N ILE A 259 -8.24 -9.63 -2.96
CA ILE A 259 -8.45 -11.06 -3.18
C ILE A 259 -7.50 -11.89 -2.33
N SER A 260 -7.99 -13.01 -1.81
CA SER A 260 -7.16 -13.98 -1.09
C SER A 260 -6.85 -15.17 -2.01
N LEU A 261 -5.56 -15.37 -2.31
CA LEU A 261 -5.05 -16.46 -3.13
C LEU A 261 -3.99 -17.23 -2.36
N ALA A 262 -4.08 -18.55 -2.36
CA ALA A 262 -3.14 -19.44 -1.66
C ALA A 262 -2.88 -19.05 -0.18
N GLY A 263 -3.88 -18.47 0.50
CA GLY A 263 -3.78 -18.04 1.90
C GLY A 263 -3.10 -16.69 2.13
N THR A 264 -2.78 -15.96 1.07
CA THR A 264 -2.23 -14.59 1.12
C THR A 264 -3.22 -13.62 0.49
N ASP A 265 -3.39 -12.46 1.12
CA ASP A 265 -4.23 -11.39 0.60
C ASP A 265 -3.45 -10.52 -0.38
N TYR A 266 -4.04 -10.27 -1.55
CA TYR A 266 -3.47 -9.45 -2.61
C TYR A 266 -4.36 -8.25 -2.90
N LEU A 267 -3.73 -7.12 -3.17
CA LEU A 267 -4.37 -6.01 -3.87
C LEU A 267 -4.25 -6.29 -5.37
N ALA A 268 -5.38 -6.53 -6.00
CA ALA A 268 -5.50 -6.77 -7.43
C ALA A 268 -5.87 -5.46 -8.14
N VAL A 269 -5.12 -5.13 -9.18
CA VAL A 269 -5.37 -3.98 -10.06
C VAL A 269 -5.39 -4.48 -11.49
N LEU A 270 -6.37 -4.04 -12.28
CA LEU A 270 -6.55 -4.54 -13.65
C LEU A 270 -6.58 -3.43 -14.69
N CYS A 271 -6.10 -3.77 -15.89
CA CYS A 271 -6.18 -2.97 -17.08
C CYS A 271 -6.66 -3.83 -18.26
N LYS A 272 -7.62 -3.32 -19.06
CA LYS A 272 -8.22 -4.05 -20.19
C LYS A 272 -7.90 -3.37 -21.51
N SER A 273 -7.45 -4.15 -22.49
CA SER A 273 -7.34 -3.73 -23.88
C SER A 273 -8.61 -4.08 -24.64
N VAL A 274 -9.37 -3.09 -25.05
CA VAL A 274 -10.57 -3.28 -25.88
C VAL A 274 -10.23 -3.83 -27.27
N PRO A 275 -9.20 -3.30 -27.98
CA PRO A 275 -8.89 -3.77 -29.34
C PRO A 275 -8.53 -5.25 -29.42
N TYR A 276 -7.76 -5.74 -28.46
CA TYR A 276 -7.23 -7.12 -28.51
C TYR A 276 -7.91 -8.08 -27.53
N GLY A 277 -8.80 -7.56 -26.65
CA GLY A 277 -9.48 -8.36 -25.64
C GLY A 277 -8.54 -8.93 -24.58
N LEU A 278 -7.41 -8.26 -24.34
CA LEU A 278 -6.45 -8.66 -23.31
C LEU A 278 -6.78 -8.01 -21.97
N THR A 279 -6.51 -8.73 -20.90
CA THR A 279 -6.62 -8.22 -19.53
C THR A 279 -5.30 -8.45 -18.83
N LEU A 280 -4.67 -7.36 -18.36
CA LEU A 280 -3.53 -7.40 -17.46
C LEU A 280 -4.02 -7.26 -16.03
N LEU A 281 -3.56 -8.12 -15.16
CA LEU A 281 -3.87 -8.13 -13.73
C LEU A 281 -2.55 -8.05 -12.96
N SER A 282 -2.36 -6.98 -12.18
CA SER A 282 -1.29 -6.88 -11.20
C SER A 282 -1.77 -7.39 -9.86
N LEU A 283 -0.97 -8.21 -9.20
CA LEU A 283 -1.21 -8.77 -7.88
C LEU A 283 -0.09 -8.35 -6.93
N LEU A 284 -0.42 -7.46 -5.97
CA LEU A 284 0.49 -6.97 -4.95
C LEU A 284 0.15 -7.61 -3.60
N PRO A 285 1.08 -8.34 -2.95
CA PRO A 285 0.85 -8.90 -1.62
C PRO A 285 0.58 -7.81 -0.59
N MET A 286 -0.49 -7.98 0.20
CA MET A 286 -0.84 -7.04 1.28
C MET A 286 0.20 -7.01 2.41
N ASP A 287 0.99 -8.07 2.57
CA ASP A 287 2.06 -8.13 3.58
C ASP A 287 3.12 -7.05 3.36
N ASP A 288 3.46 -6.74 2.11
CA ASP A 288 4.42 -5.67 1.77
C ASP A 288 3.86 -4.29 2.13
N LEU A 289 2.56 -4.06 1.86
CA LEU A 289 1.86 -2.84 2.27
C LEU A 289 1.80 -2.73 3.80
N HIS A 290 1.50 -3.82 4.49
CA HIS A 290 1.49 -3.87 5.95
C HIS A 290 2.88 -3.59 6.54
N GLN A 291 3.95 -4.05 5.92
CA GLN A 291 5.31 -3.77 6.37
C GLN A 291 5.67 -2.29 6.23
N GLN A 292 5.31 -1.65 5.11
CA GLN A 292 5.48 -0.20 4.92
C GLN A 292 4.68 0.59 5.97
N LEU A 293 3.41 0.22 6.20
CA LEU A 293 2.56 0.85 7.20
C LEU A 293 3.10 0.65 8.63
N ARG A 294 3.66 -0.51 8.97
CA ARG A 294 4.31 -0.76 10.27
C ARG A 294 5.53 0.15 10.48
N SER A 295 6.31 0.40 9.44
CA SER A 295 7.45 1.33 9.51
C SER A 295 7.00 2.75 9.83
N ILE A 296 5.97 3.24 9.13
CA ILE A 296 5.35 4.56 9.37
C ILE A 296 4.78 4.64 10.79
N LEU A 297 4.04 3.61 11.21
CA LEU A 297 3.49 3.50 12.57
C LEU A 297 4.57 3.59 13.63
N ARG A 298 5.65 2.82 13.49
CA ARG A 298 6.76 2.81 14.46
C ARG A 298 7.38 4.19 14.60
N THR A 299 7.61 4.87 13.49
CA THR A 299 8.17 6.24 13.49
C THR A 299 7.19 7.21 14.17
N ASN A 300 5.90 7.17 13.82
CA ASN A 300 4.89 8.05 14.42
C ASN A 300 4.71 7.80 15.92
N ILE A 301 4.74 6.54 16.38
CA ILE A 301 4.67 6.21 17.81
C ILE A 301 5.90 6.75 18.54
N LEU A 302 7.10 6.55 18.01
CA LEU A 302 8.34 7.05 18.63
C LEU A 302 8.33 8.57 18.76
N THR A 303 7.94 9.30 17.71
CA THR A 303 7.84 10.76 17.72
C THR A 303 6.74 11.23 18.67
N GLY A 304 5.60 10.56 18.73
CA GLY A 304 4.50 10.84 19.64
C GLY A 304 4.89 10.67 21.11
N VAL A 305 5.57 9.57 21.45
CA VAL A 305 6.08 9.30 22.81
C VAL A 305 7.13 10.34 23.20
N LEU A 306 8.05 10.69 22.31
CA LEU A 306 9.05 11.72 22.55
C LEU A 306 8.40 13.08 22.84
N LEU A 307 7.44 13.46 22.00
CA LEU A 307 6.70 14.73 22.18
C LEU A 307 5.94 14.74 23.50
N TRP A 308 5.24 13.66 23.83
CA TRP A 308 4.52 13.51 25.10
C TRP A 308 5.46 13.65 26.30
N PHE A 309 6.65 13.03 26.24
CA PHE A 309 7.65 13.13 27.29
C PHE A 309 8.15 14.58 27.48
N VAL A 310 8.49 15.27 26.39
CA VAL A 310 8.94 16.68 26.43
C VAL A 310 7.86 17.58 27.05
N VAL A 311 6.60 17.43 26.59
CA VAL A 311 5.46 18.20 27.12
C VAL A 311 5.24 17.90 28.59
N SER A 312 5.33 16.63 29.02
CA SER A 312 5.15 16.23 30.42
C SER A 312 6.23 16.83 31.32
N VAL A 313 7.49 16.85 30.88
CA VAL A 313 8.61 17.49 31.61
C VAL A 313 8.37 18.99 31.74
N LEU A 314 7.95 19.65 30.67
CA LEU A 314 7.65 21.09 30.68
C LEU A 314 6.53 21.41 31.68
N ILE A 315 5.44 20.65 31.64
CA ILE A 315 4.32 20.80 32.57
C ILE A 315 4.79 20.58 34.02
N TYR A 316 5.59 19.55 34.27
CA TYR A 316 6.16 19.29 35.60
C TYR A 316 6.97 20.50 36.11
N ILE A 317 7.84 21.08 35.29
CA ILE A 317 8.63 22.27 35.65
C ILE A 317 7.73 23.44 35.96
N LEU A 318 6.74 23.74 35.10
CA LEU A 318 5.79 24.84 35.30
C LEU A 318 4.97 24.69 36.59
N LEU A 319 4.39 23.49 36.81
CA LEU A 319 3.63 23.21 38.03
C LEU A 319 4.52 23.36 39.28
N ARG A 320 5.74 22.85 39.25
CA ARG A 320 6.65 22.93 40.39
C ARG A 320 7.08 24.36 40.70
N LEU A 321 7.31 25.19 39.67
CA LEU A 321 7.62 26.60 39.84
C LEU A 321 6.44 27.37 40.44
N SER A 322 5.20 27.02 40.07
CA SER A 322 3.98 27.69 40.54
C SER A 322 3.54 27.21 41.94
N THR A 323 3.74 25.94 42.30
CA THR A 323 3.23 25.40 43.57
C THR A 323 4.20 25.50 44.73
N ARG A 324 5.52 25.57 44.50
CA ARG A 324 6.55 25.74 45.57
C ARG A 324 6.33 26.98 46.44
N PRO A 325 6.03 28.16 45.88
CA PRO A 325 5.72 29.34 46.67
C PRO A 325 4.51 29.19 47.59
N LEU A 326 3.46 28.55 47.09
CA LEU A 326 2.24 28.23 47.86
C LEU A 326 2.50 27.31 49.04
N ASP A 327 3.31 26.25 48.85
CA ASP A 327 3.71 25.37 49.96
C ASP A 327 4.47 26.11 51.04
N ARG A 328 5.39 27.03 50.67
CA ARG A 328 6.15 27.85 51.62
C ARG A 328 5.21 28.78 52.41
N LEU A 329 4.26 29.44 51.72
CA LEU A 329 3.26 30.30 52.37
C LEU A 329 2.37 29.51 53.30
N SER A 330 1.86 28.35 52.91
CA SER A 330 1.07 27.47 53.75
C SER A 330 1.82 27.03 55.00
N GLN A 331 3.07 26.65 54.90
CA GLN A 331 3.91 26.26 56.05
C GLN A 331 4.12 27.46 57.02
N GLN A 332 4.29 28.68 56.53
CA GLN A 332 4.44 29.86 57.38
C GLN A 332 3.10 30.21 58.07
N MET A 333 1.96 30.05 57.38
CA MET A 333 0.63 30.22 57.99
C MET A 333 0.39 29.22 59.13
N VAL A 334 0.83 27.96 58.99
CA VAL A 334 0.76 26.96 60.08
C VAL A 334 1.64 27.39 61.26
N LYS A 335 2.86 27.85 61.01
CA LYS A 335 3.76 28.36 62.09
C LYS A 335 3.18 29.60 62.81
N ALA A 336 2.50 30.47 62.06
CA ALA A 336 1.80 31.59 62.63
C ALA A 336 0.66 31.15 63.55
N GLY A 337 -0.06 30.05 63.24
CA GLY A 337 -1.04 29.41 64.11
C GLY A 337 -0.45 28.93 65.46
N ASP A 338 0.85 28.52 65.42
CA ASP A 338 1.58 28.10 66.63
C ASP A 338 2.24 29.27 67.38
N GLY A 339 1.90 30.54 67.02
CA GLY A 339 2.38 31.75 67.72
C GLY A 339 3.69 32.33 67.16
N ASN A 340 4.24 31.80 66.07
CA ASN A 340 5.44 32.34 65.44
C ASN A 340 5.06 33.28 64.27
N PHE A 341 4.90 34.52 64.51
CA PHE A 341 4.50 35.56 63.57
C PHE A 341 5.71 36.14 62.83
N SER A 342 6.28 35.36 61.89
CA SER A 342 7.40 35.80 61.05
C SER A 342 6.91 36.22 59.65
N PRO A 343 7.30 37.38 59.16
CA PRO A 343 6.96 37.79 57.80
C PRO A 343 7.66 36.88 56.77
N VAL A 344 7.01 36.62 55.66
CA VAL A 344 7.54 35.85 54.56
C VAL A 344 8.24 36.82 53.58
N SER A 345 9.52 36.57 53.30
CA SER A 345 10.29 37.36 52.32
C SER A 345 10.74 36.49 51.14
N GLY A 346 10.82 37.09 49.95
CA GLY A 346 11.39 36.44 48.76
C GLY A 346 10.52 35.30 48.16
N ILE A 347 9.21 35.35 48.32
CA ILE A 347 8.28 34.48 47.58
C ILE A 347 8.15 35.03 46.16
N GLY A 348 8.92 34.43 45.21
CA GLY A 348 8.71 34.62 43.78
C GLY A 348 7.56 33.76 43.31
N GLY A 349 6.79 34.19 42.30
CA GLY A 349 5.68 33.45 41.75
C GLY A 349 4.80 34.31 40.83
N SER A 350 3.59 33.87 40.57
CA SER A 350 2.60 34.68 39.85
C SER A 350 2.18 35.88 40.71
N ARG A 351 1.59 36.90 40.09
CA ARG A 351 1.10 38.11 40.74
C ARG A 351 0.16 37.77 41.91
N GLU A 352 -0.72 36.77 41.71
CA GLU A 352 -1.70 36.33 42.72
C GLU A 352 -0.99 35.74 43.96
N ILE A 353 0.12 35.06 43.78
CA ILE A 353 0.91 34.52 44.90
C ILE A 353 1.63 35.65 45.67
N SER A 354 2.15 36.64 44.94
CA SER A 354 2.76 37.84 45.55
C SER A 354 1.74 38.62 46.35
N ASP A 355 0.55 38.87 45.78
CA ASP A 355 -0.55 39.59 46.46
C ASP A 355 -1.01 38.85 47.75
N LEU A 356 -1.03 37.50 47.70
CA LEU A 356 -1.35 36.66 48.84
C LEU A 356 -0.26 36.70 49.90
N ALA A 357 1.01 36.73 49.53
CA ALA A 357 2.13 36.86 50.45
C ALA A 357 2.18 38.24 51.13
N ASP A 358 1.84 39.29 50.39
CA ASP A 358 1.73 40.65 50.93
C ASP A 358 0.57 40.76 51.92
N SER A 359 -0.59 40.21 51.60
CA SER A 359 -1.76 40.14 52.48
C SER A 359 -1.44 39.39 53.78
N TYR A 360 -0.73 38.25 53.69
CA TYR A 360 -0.24 37.53 54.86
C TYR A 360 0.72 38.37 55.72
N ASN A 361 1.67 39.06 55.11
CA ASN A 361 2.62 39.90 55.79
C ASN A 361 1.92 41.08 56.50
N ASP A 362 0.88 41.65 55.90
CA ASP A 362 0.07 42.71 56.51
C ASP A 362 -0.69 42.19 57.73
N MET A 363 -1.28 40.98 57.61
CA MET A 363 -1.96 40.33 58.73
C MET A 363 -0.97 40.09 59.91
N VAL A 364 0.22 39.54 59.62
CA VAL A 364 1.27 39.29 60.62
C VAL A 364 1.69 40.61 61.33
N ARG A 365 1.91 41.68 60.56
CA ARG A 365 2.22 43.02 61.12
C ARG A 365 1.14 43.56 62.00
N HIS A 366 -0.12 43.33 61.65
CA HIS A 366 -1.29 43.78 62.45
C HIS A 366 -1.36 42.99 63.76
N ILE A 367 -1.17 41.68 63.73
CA ILE A 367 -1.17 40.81 64.92
C ILE A 367 -0.02 41.19 65.87
N ASP A 368 1.21 41.37 65.34
CA ASP A 368 2.35 41.79 66.18
C ASP A 368 2.08 43.13 66.89
N ARG A 369 1.48 44.08 66.18
CA ARG A 369 1.07 45.36 66.76
C ARG A 369 0.04 45.20 67.88
N LEU A 370 -0.98 44.37 67.70
CA LEU A 370 -1.97 44.10 68.74
C LEU A 370 -1.38 43.42 69.96
N ILE A 371 -0.48 42.44 69.76
CA ILE A 371 0.22 41.78 70.89
C ILE A 371 1.07 42.79 71.66
N ARG A 372 1.83 43.66 71.00
CA ARG A 372 2.61 44.73 71.69
C ARG A 372 1.70 45.71 72.44
N GLN A 373 0.56 46.10 71.85
CA GLN A 373 -0.38 46.98 72.51
C GLN A 373 -0.98 46.34 73.76
N ASN A 374 -1.41 45.07 73.67
CA ASN A 374 -1.94 44.34 74.81
C ASN A 374 -0.87 44.18 75.93
N TYR A 375 0.36 43.79 75.52
CA TYR A 375 1.47 43.64 76.47
C TYR A 375 1.80 44.96 77.18
N LEU A 376 1.87 46.08 76.45
CA LEU A 376 2.09 47.42 77.05
C LEU A 376 0.92 47.83 77.93
N SER A 377 -0.33 47.54 77.59
CA SER A 377 -1.50 47.78 78.39
C SER A 377 -1.44 47.00 79.72
N GLU A 378 -1.07 45.73 79.66
CA GLU A 378 -0.94 44.83 80.82
C GLU A 378 0.19 45.34 81.78
N ILE A 379 1.34 45.74 81.20
CA ILE A 379 2.43 46.32 81.96
C ILE A 379 1.98 47.63 82.67
N ASN A 380 1.31 48.52 81.94
CA ASN A 380 0.78 49.76 82.48
C ASN A 380 -0.23 49.51 83.59
N GLU A 381 -1.12 48.55 83.45
CA GLU A 381 -2.09 48.18 84.48
C GLU A 381 -1.39 47.60 85.73
N LYS A 382 -0.43 46.65 85.53
CA LYS A 382 0.36 46.09 86.62
C LYS A 382 1.18 47.20 87.34
N THR A 383 1.75 48.14 86.61
CA THR A 383 2.55 49.22 87.11
C THR A 383 1.66 50.20 87.93
N SER A 384 0.46 50.49 87.39
CA SER A 384 -0.52 51.33 88.09
C SER A 384 -1.01 50.68 89.38
N ARG A 385 -1.30 49.38 89.38
CA ARG A 385 -1.69 48.60 90.57
C ARG A 385 -0.55 48.59 91.62
N LEU A 386 0.70 48.43 91.22
CA LEU A 386 1.87 48.52 92.13
C LEU A 386 2.12 49.90 92.70
N ALA A 387 1.84 50.94 91.90
CA ALA A 387 1.87 52.33 92.41
C ALA A 387 0.77 52.63 93.44
N ALA A 388 -0.44 52.14 93.23
CA ALA A 388 -1.54 52.27 94.18
C ALA A 388 -1.30 51.50 95.49
N LEU A 389 -0.63 50.32 95.43
CA LEU A 389 -0.22 49.56 96.63
C LEU A 389 0.95 50.16 97.39
N LYS A 390 1.74 51.09 96.85
CA LYS A 390 2.81 51.80 97.52
C LYS A 390 2.34 53.05 98.22
N LEU A 391 1.13 53.51 97.90
CA LEU A 391 0.52 54.70 98.48
C LEU A 391 -0.54 54.41 99.55
N SER A 392 -0.82 53.13 99.78
CA SER A 392 -1.64 52.68 100.95
C SER A 392 -0.73 52.17 102.06
#